data_9d64fe48b00dc9d302b7c1126b229168
#
_entry.id   9d64fe48b00dc9d302b7c1126b229168
#
_cell.length_a   1.000
_cell.length_b   1.000
_cell.length_c   1.000
_cell.angle_alpha   90.00
_cell.angle_beta   90.00
_cell.angle_gamma   90.00
#
_symmetry.space_group_name_H-M   'P 1'
#
loop_
_entity.id
_entity.type
_entity.pdbx_description
1 polymer ?
#
loop_
_entity_poly.entity_id
_entity_poly.type
_entity_poly.pdbx_seq_one_letter_code
_entity_poly.pdbx_strand_id
1 'polypeptide(L)'
;MAEYQINPVKSVYVSTGGTPTKGQIKGMLEETRQANHYLGFDKDEAGRGFVKNFKAIAKEMGFADFTVQAFHPLGQYKDWNDALLGKRDQRLIDQGEIDFDYFEFAKAQEAERQQEQAKQKEKEERTSGFRR
;
A
#
# COMPACT_ATOMS: atom_id res chain seq x y z
N MET A 1 1.26 -23.70 -15.90
CA MET A 1 2.06 -22.77 -16.65
C MET A 1 2.77 -21.80 -15.78
N ALA A 2 4.07 -21.99 -15.71
CA ALA A 2 4.93 -21.20 -14.86
C ALA A 2 4.90 -19.70 -15.17
N GLU A 3 4.55 -19.35 -16.39
CA GLU A 3 4.50 -17.96 -16.84
C GLU A 3 3.34 -17.16 -16.21
N TYR A 4 2.31 -17.86 -15.78
CA TYR A 4 1.18 -17.22 -15.09
C TYR A 4 1.31 -17.28 -13.58
N GLN A 5 2.21 -18.06 -13.08
CA GLN A 5 2.69 -17.79 -11.76
C GLN A 5 3.46 -16.49 -11.87
N ILE A 6 2.70 -15.41 -11.77
CA ILE A 6 3.27 -14.11 -11.54
C ILE A 6 4.37 -14.33 -10.55
N ASN A 7 5.58 -14.30 -11.03
CA ASN A 7 6.72 -14.19 -10.14
C ASN A 7 6.33 -13.13 -9.13
N PRO A 8 6.16 -13.49 -7.86
CA PRO A 8 5.91 -12.46 -6.88
C PRO A 8 7.00 -11.44 -7.12
N VAL A 9 6.58 -10.21 -7.41
CA VAL A 9 7.51 -9.11 -7.59
C VAL A 9 8.49 -9.24 -6.44
N LYS A 10 9.74 -9.57 -6.76
CA LYS A 10 10.76 -9.69 -5.73
C LYS A 10 10.98 -8.30 -5.17
N SER A 11 10.31 -8.01 -4.08
CA SER A 11 10.46 -6.74 -3.40
C SER A 11 11.44 -6.91 -2.25
N VAL A 12 12.36 -5.99 -2.17
CA VAL A 12 13.28 -5.89 -1.05
C VAL A 12 12.91 -4.65 -0.25
N TYR A 13 12.71 -4.82 1.02
CA TYR A 13 12.37 -3.73 1.93
C TYR A 13 13.63 -3.27 2.65
N VAL A 14 13.91 -1.99 2.56
CA VAL A 14 15.10 -1.39 3.16
C VAL A 14 14.67 -0.31 4.14
N SER A 15 15.14 -0.41 5.38
CA SER A 15 15.00 0.65 6.36
C SER A 15 16.28 1.46 6.43
N THR A 16 16.14 2.79 6.43
CA THR A 16 17.30 3.68 6.56
C THR A 16 17.72 3.89 8.01
N GLY A 17 16.88 3.47 8.97
CA GLY A 17 17.16 3.62 10.39
C GLY A 17 17.19 5.07 10.88
N GLY A 18 16.61 6.00 10.12
CA GLY A 18 16.59 7.42 10.37
C GLY A 18 16.89 8.21 9.11
N THR A 19 17.51 9.39 9.25
CA THR A 19 17.89 10.23 8.11
C THR A 19 19.07 9.61 7.38
N PRO A 20 18.93 9.14 6.14
CA PRO A 20 20.06 8.59 5.40
C PRO A 20 21.00 9.69 4.93
N THR A 21 22.29 9.40 4.93
CA THR A 21 23.30 10.29 4.37
C THR A 21 23.30 10.17 2.83
N LYS A 22 23.84 11.18 2.15
CA LYS A 22 24.01 11.14 0.69
C LYS A 22 24.80 9.91 0.24
N GLY A 23 25.85 9.55 0.97
CA GLY A 23 26.66 8.38 0.68
C GLY A 23 25.88 7.08 0.81
N GLN A 24 25.03 6.96 1.82
CA GLN A 24 24.17 5.79 2.02
C GLN A 24 23.16 5.64 0.88
N ILE A 25 22.53 6.75 0.47
CA ILE A 25 21.58 6.76 -0.65
C ILE A 25 22.28 6.33 -1.95
N LYS A 26 23.45 6.91 -2.22
CA LYS A 26 24.24 6.58 -3.42
C LYS A 26 24.63 5.09 -3.45
N GLY A 27 25.11 4.59 -2.31
CA GLY A 27 25.50 3.18 -2.19
C GLY A 27 24.34 2.23 -2.45
N MET A 28 23.18 2.53 -1.88
CA MET A 28 21.97 1.72 -2.06
C MET A 28 21.50 1.76 -3.52
N LEU A 29 21.45 2.92 -4.14
CA LEU A 29 21.04 3.08 -5.54
C LEU A 29 22.01 2.36 -6.49
N GLU A 30 23.30 2.42 -6.19
CA GLU A 30 24.31 1.74 -7.01
C GLU A 30 24.10 0.23 -7.03
N GLU A 31 23.79 -0.37 -5.88
CA GLU A 31 23.53 -1.80 -5.78
C GLU A 31 22.21 -2.22 -6.42
N THR A 32 21.27 -1.30 -6.59
CA THR A 32 19.92 -1.58 -7.06
C THR A 32 19.56 -0.83 -8.34
N ARG A 33 20.52 -0.62 -9.23
CA ARG A 33 20.33 0.16 -10.47
C ARG A 33 19.22 -0.34 -11.36
N GLN A 34 18.96 -1.65 -11.38
CA GLN A 34 17.95 -2.27 -12.22
C GLN A 34 16.55 -2.26 -11.61
N ALA A 35 16.42 -1.81 -10.38
CA ALA A 35 15.16 -1.85 -9.66
C ALA A 35 14.39 -0.54 -9.78
N ASN A 36 13.07 -0.65 -9.65
CA ASN A 36 12.23 0.51 -9.37
C ASN A 36 12.23 0.75 -7.86
N HIS A 37 12.31 2.01 -7.47
CA HIS A 37 12.39 2.39 -6.07
C HIS A 37 11.11 3.09 -5.63
N TYR A 38 10.52 2.59 -4.56
CA TYR A 38 9.33 3.18 -3.96
C TYR A 38 9.70 3.72 -2.57
N LEU A 39 9.56 5.03 -2.41
CA LEU A 39 9.99 5.73 -1.20
C LEU A 39 8.82 5.86 -0.23
N GLY A 40 8.80 5.01 0.79
CA GLY A 40 7.74 4.94 1.77
C GLY A 40 7.95 5.83 3.00
N PHE A 41 8.40 7.06 2.80
CA PHE A 41 8.57 8.01 3.89
C PHE A 41 7.21 8.58 4.33
N ASP A 42 7.18 9.13 5.56
CA ASP A 42 5.97 9.72 6.11
C ASP A 42 5.49 10.93 5.29
N LYS A 43 4.19 11.19 5.36
CA LYS A 43 3.56 12.31 4.63
C LYS A 43 3.78 13.68 5.29
N ASP A 44 4.74 13.81 6.13
CA ASP A 44 5.07 15.09 6.77
C ASP A 44 6.10 15.88 5.95
N GLU A 45 6.44 17.07 6.43
CA GLU A 45 7.41 17.93 5.78
C GLU A 45 8.78 17.27 5.69
N ALA A 46 9.21 16.59 6.75
CA ALA A 46 10.48 15.86 6.77
C ALA A 46 10.50 14.75 5.73
N GLY A 47 9.44 13.95 5.66
CA GLY A 47 9.30 12.87 4.68
C GLY A 47 9.33 13.37 3.25
N ARG A 48 8.63 14.46 2.96
CA ARG A 48 8.67 15.11 1.64
C ARG A 48 10.08 15.62 1.30
N GLY A 49 10.78 16.14 2.27
CA GLY A 49 12.17 16.57 2.11
C GLY A 49 13.09 15.42 1.76
N PHE A 50 12.93 14.27 2.40
CA PHE A 50 13.71 13.06 2.10
C PHE A 50 13.43 12.55 0.69
N VAL A 51 12.18 12.53 0.28
CA VAL A 51 11.79 12.11 -1.09
C VAL A 51 12.45 13.03 -2.12
N LYS A 52 12.37 14.33 -1.92
CA LYS A 52 12.97 15.31 -2.83
C LYS A 52 14.47 15.11 -2.94
N ASN A 53 15.14 14.95 -1.81
CA ASN A 53 16.60 14.75 -1.76
C ASN A 53 16.99 13.42 -2.44
N PHE A 54 16.26 12.35 -2.14
CA PHE A 54 16.51 11.04 -2.74
C PHE A 54 16.36 11.08 -4.26
N LYS A 55 15.31 11.71 -4.76
CA LYS A 55 15.07 11.88 -6.19
C LYS A 55 16.16 12.70 -6.86
N ALA A 56 16.65 13.76 -6.20
CA ALA A 56 17.73 14.58 -6.73
C ALA A 56 19.02 13.76 -6.87
N ILE A 57 19.36 12.97 -5.89
CA ILE A 57 20.55 12.10 -5.92
C ILE A 57 20.40 11.05 -7.02
N ALA A 58 19.25 10.42 -7.14
CA ALA A 58 18.97 9.43 -8.19
C ALA A 58 19.12 10.05 -9.59
N LYS A 59 18.64 11.27 -9.77
CA LYS A 59 18.76 11.99 -11.03
C LYS A 59 20.23 12.26 -11.39
N GLU A 60 21.04 12.68 -10.42
CA GLU A 60 22.49 12.84 -10.61
C GLU A 60 23.16 11.55 -11.05
N MET A 61 22.68 10.42 -10.57
CA MET A 61 23.24 9.10 -10.91
C MET A 61 22.70 8.53 -12.23
N GLY A 62 21.83 9.25 -12.92
CA GLY A 62 21.29 8.85 -14.22
C GLY A 62 20.03 7.99 -14.17
N PHE A 63 19.35 7.91 -13.04
CA PHE A 63 18.07 7.22 -12.95
C PHE A 63 16.97 8.01 -13.66
N ALA A 64 16.10 7.31 -14.38
CA ALA A 64 14.92 7.92 -14.96
C ALA A 64 13.91 8.27 -13.86
N ASP A 65 13.21 9.40 -14.00
CA ASP A 65 12.30 9.91 -12.98
C ASP A 65 11.22 8.92 -12.58
N PHE A 66 10.71 8.14 -13.54
CA PHE A 66 9.65 7.17 -13.28
C PHE A 66 10.11 5.94 -12.49
N THR A 67 11.42 5.72 -12.33
CA THR A 67 11.96 4.58 -11.59
C THR A 67 12.10 4.86 -10.09
N VAL A 68 11.94 6.09 -9.66
CA VAL A 68 12.02 6.50 -8.26
C VAL A 68 10.76 7.31 -7.94
N GLN A 69 9.86 6.71 -7.18
CA GLN A 69 8.56 7.32 -6.90
C GLN A 69 8.27 7.32 -5.40
N ALA A 70 7.58 8.35 -4.95
CA ALA A 70 7.03 8.37 -3.61
C ALA A 70 5.89 7.35 -3.51
N PHE A 71 5.82 6.66 -2.39
CA PHE A 71 4.80 5.67 -2.11
C PHE A 71 4.19 5.97 -0.75
N HIS A 72 3.00 6.53 -0.78
CA HIS A 72 2.29 6.95 0.43
C HIS A 72 1.13 6.01 0.73
N PRO A 73 0.71 5.90 2.00
CA PRO A 73 -0.55 5.25 2.32
C PRO A 73 -1.72 6.05 1.75
N LEU A 74 -2.90 5.42 1.71
CA LEU A 74 -4.13 6.10 1.28
C LEU A 74 -4.36 7.38 2.09
N GLY A 75 -5.03 8.35 1.49
CA GLY A 75 -5.17 9.70 2.05
C GLY A 75 -5.77 9.77 3.44
N GLN A 76 -6.65 8.81 3.79
CA GLN A 76 -7.30 8.73 5.11
C GLN A 76 -6.38 8.25 6.23
N TYR A 77 -5.18 7.79 5.92
CA TYR A 77 -4.20 7.32 6.90
C TYR A 77 -3.05 8.31 7.03
N LYS A 78 -2.68 8.59 8.26
CA LYS A 78 -1.59 9.50 8.58
C LYS A 78 -0.22 8.94 8.16
N ASP A 79 -0.01 7.66 8.40
CA ASP A 79 1.24 6.97 8.10
C ASP A 79 0.99 5.49 7.78
N TRP A 80 2.05 4.77 7.41
CA TRP A 80 1.96 3.37 7.06
C TRP A 80 1.54 2.47 8.22
N ASN A 81 1.95 2.80 9.43
CA ASN A 81 1.55 2.03 10.61
C ASN A 81 0.04 2.12 10.84
N ASP A 82 -0.50 3.33 10.75
CA ASP A 82 -1.95 3.53 10.86
C ASP A 82 -2.71 2.85 9.73
N ALA A 83 -2.15 2.86 8.51
CA ALA A 83 -2.74 2.15 7.38
C ALA A 83 -2.77 0.63 7.61
N LEU A 84 -1.70 0.07 8.14
CA LEU A 84 -1.64 -1.35 8.47
C LEU A 84 -2.65 -1.75 9.53
N LEU A 85 -2.88 -0.89 10.52
CA LEU A 85 -3.85 -1.10 11.58
C LEU A 85 -5.29 -0.75 11.18
N GLY A 86 -5.50 -0.17 10.01
CA GLY A 86 -6.81 0.31 9.57
C GLY A 86 -7.31 1.52 10.36
N LYS A 87 -6.40 2.27 10.97
CA LYS A 87 -6.72 3.40 11.83
C LYS A 87 -6.82 4.69 11.01
N ARG A 88 -8.04 5.06 10.64
CA ARG A 88 -8.31 6.28 9.89
C ARG A 88 -8.09 7.52 10.75
N ASP A 89 -7.56 8.57 10.12
CA ASP A 89 -7.42 9.88 10.76
C ASP A 89 -8.60 10.78 10.36
N GLN A 90 -9.45 11.12 11.33
CA GLN A 90 -10.66 11.90 11.08
C GLN A 90 -10.33 13.30 10.52
N ARG A 91 -9.21 13.89 10.92
CA ARG A 91 -8.82 15.21 10.40
C ARG A 91 -8.52 15.16 8.90
N LEU A 92 -7.87 14.10 8.45
CA LEU A 92 -7.58 13.89 7.03
C LEU A 92 -8.88 13.67 6.24
N ILE A 93 -9.80 12.90 6.80
CA ILE A 93 -11.12 12.67 6.20
C ILE A 93 -11.88 13.97 6.07
N ASP A 94 -11.88 14.79 7.12
CA ASP A 94 -12.57 16.10 7.13
C ASP A 94 -11.96 17.06 6.13
N GLN A 95 -10.67 16.92 5.81
CA GLN A 95 -9.98 17.70 4.79
C GLN A 95 -10.22 17.18 3.37
N GLY A 96 -10.99 16.12 3.21
CA GLY A 96 -11.27 15.52 1.91
C GLY A 96 -10.18 14.60 1.39
N GLU A 97 -9.22 14.24 2.21
CA GLU A 97 -8.13 13.33 1.83
C GLU A 97 -8.56 11.88 2.01
N ILE A 98 -9.43 11.43 1.10
CA ILE A 98 -9.94 10.07 1.10
C ILE A 98 -9.67 9.43 -0.25
N ASP A 99 -9.00 8.29 -0.24
CA ASP A 99 -8.80 7.47 -1.42
C ASP A 99 -9.68 6.22 -1.34
N PHE A 100 -10.03 5.68 -2.48
CA PHE A 100 -10.80 4.45 -2.54
C PHE A 100 -9.95 3.27 -2.06
N ASP A 101 -10.43 2.57 -1.03
CA ASP A 101 -9.76 1.42 -0.47
C ASP A 101 -10.36 0.13 -1.05
N TYR A 102 -9.67 -0.44 -2.03
CA TYR A 102 -10.09 -1.67 -2.68
C TYR A 102 -10.16 -2.86 -1.72
N PHE A 103 -9.27 -2.92 -0.74
CA PHE A 103 -9.27 -4.02 0.23
C PHE A 103 -10.51 -3.98 1.12
N GLU A 104 -10.83 -2.81 1.66
CA GLU A 104 -12.04 -2.66 2.48
C GLU A 104 -13.29 -2.93 1.67
N PHE A 105 -13.35 -2.43 0.45
CA PHE A 105 -14.47 -2.66 -0.44
C PHE A 105 -14.66 -4.16 -0.73
N ALA A 106 -13.58 -4.85 -1.06
CA ALA A 106 -13.62 -6.28 -1.33
C ALA A 106 -14.05 -7.08 -0.09
N LYS A 107 -13.56 -6.72 1.09
CA LYS A 107 -13.97 -7.34 2.35
C LYS A 107 -15.45 -7.12 2.64
N ALA A 108 -15.96 -5.92 2.41
CA ALA A 108 -17.35 -5.61 2.61
C ALA A 108 -18.26 -6.41 1.66
N GLN A 109 -17.87 -6.52 0.39
CA GLN A 109 -18.61 -7.32 -0.58
C GLN A 109 -18.61 -8.81 -0.21
N GLU A 110 -17.49 -9.32 0.23
CA GLU A 110 -17.39 -10.72 0.65
C GLU A 110 -18.26 -10.98 1.88
N ALA A 111 -18.26 -10.08 2.85
CA ALA A 111 -19.11 -10.18 4.04
C ALA A 111 -20.60 -10.18 3.66
N GLU A 112 -21.03 -9.29 2.75
CA GLU A 112 -22.41 -9.27 2.25
C GLU A 112 -22.78 -10.58 1.55
N ARG A 113 -21.88 -11.10 0.71
CA ARG A 113 -22.10 -12.35 0.00
C ARG A 113 -22.26 -13.52 0.95
N GLN A 114 -21.43 -13.57 1.99
CA GLN A 114 -21.53 -14.61 3.03
C GLN A 114 -22.85 -14.49 3.80
N GLN A 115 -23.29 -13.28 4.13
CA GLN A 115 -24.56 -13.06 4.80
C GLN A 115 -25.75 -13.49 3.94
N GLU A 116 -25.75 -13.19 2.66
CA GLU A 116 -26.79 -13.61 1.73
C GLU A 116 -26.84 -15.12 1.59
N GLN A 117 -25.69 -15.77 1.48
CA GLN A 117 -25.60 -17.22 1.41
C GLN A 117 -26.13 -17.87 2.70
N ALA A 118 -25.79 -17.32 3.86
CA ALA A 118 -26.27 -17.80 5.13
C ALA A 118 -27.80 -17.69 5.25
N LYS A 119 -28.35 -16.53 4.83
CA LYS A 119 -29.79 -16.31 4.82
C LYS A 119 -30.53 -17.27 3.88
N GLN A 120 -29.97 -17.48 2.70
CA GLN A 120 -30.56 -18.38 1.71
C GLN A 120 -30.52 -19.84 2.19
N LYS A 121 -29.41 -20.25 2.79
CA LYS A 121 -29.27 -21.58 3.38
C LYS A 121 -30.28 -21.82 4.51
N GLU A 122 -30.44 -20.85 5.39
CA GLU A 122 -31.44 -20.91 6.46
C GLU A 122 -32.85 -21.01 5.90
N LYS A 123 -33.16 -20.26 4.85
CA LYS A 123 -34.44 -20.30 4.18
C LYS A 123 -34.70 -21.64 3.52
N GLU A 124 -33.73 -22.27 2.90
CA GLU A 124 -33.82 -23.61 2.33
C GLU A 124 -34.04 -24.68 3.39
N GLU A 125 -33.36 -24.59 4.52
CA GLU A 125 -33.55 -25.51 5.64
C GLU A 125 -34.94 -25.40 6.21
N ARG A 126 -35.53 -24.23 6.34
CA ARG A 126 -36.91 -24.03 6.77
C ARG A 126 -37.89 -24.62 5.79
N THR A 127 -37.68 -24.41 4.50
CA THR A 127 -38.53 -24.96 3.45
C THR A 127 -38.46 -26.50 3.44
N SER A 128 -37.29 -27.06 3.62
CA SER A 128 -37.07 -28.48 3.73
C SER A 128 -37.78 -29.09 4.95
N GLY A 129 -37.82 -28.38 6.07
CA GLY A 129 -38.52 -28.80 7.27
C GLY A 129 -40.04 -28.84 7.11
N PHE A 130 -40.62 -28.06 6.23
CA PHE A 130 -42.06 -28.03 5.98
C PHE A 130 -42.58 -29.16 5.06
N ARG A 131 -41.68 -29.85 4.38
CA ARG A 131 -42.04 -30.93 3.45
C ARG A 131 -42.19 -32.30 4.08
N ARG A 132 -42.10 -32.39 5.35
CA ARG A 132 -42.30 -33.67 6.06
C ARG A 132 -43.80 -33.93 6.28
#